data_4059f82a2979e212fc16d9fe9251d96f
#
_entry.id   4059f82a2979e212fc16d9fe9251d96f
#
_cell.length_a   1.000
_cell.length_b   1.000
_cell.length_c   1.000
_cell.angle_alpha   90.00
_cell.angle_beta   90.00
_cell.angle_gamma   90.00
#
_symmetry.space_group_name_H-M   'P 1'
#
loop_
_entity.id
_entity.type
_entity.pdbx_description
1 polymer ?
#
loop_
_entity_poly.entity_id
_entity_poly.type
_entity_poly.pdbx_seq_one_letter_code
_entity_poly.pdbx_strand_id
1 'polypeptide(L)'
;RTGIYSTMFTAAAIAVAPVVTDPLDIFAVALQFVPTRSRFYRIVADSLTMVHDATDWLDGYARIHGKYEQFSHCQVYQEVGTLINTLRFAESVGDGICKQVSQGNDADSYGATAGAILGSYFGPGYLDDRWLAPFDDTIRTSIATQPEWSLSKLAHRMGELPQRIAAELAAREESVGNV
;
A
#
# COMPACT_ATOMS: atom_id res chain seq x y z
N ARG A 1 3.58 -8.30 -17.37
CA ARG A 1 2.31 -8.67 -16.68
C ARG A 1 2.42 -8.57 -15.16
N THR A 2 3.54 -8.98 -14.55
CA THR A 2 3.72 -8.95 -13.07
C THR A 2 3.56 -7.53 -12.51
N GLY A 3 4.17 -6.52 -13.09
CA GLY A 3 4.02 -5.13 -12.67
C GLY A 3 2.55 -4.64 -12.69
N ILE A 4 1.77 -5.03 -13.70
CA ILE A 4 0.33 -4.72 -13.76
C ILE A 4 -0.40 -5.35 -12.57
N TYR A 5 -0.14 -6.62 -12.28
CA TYR A 5 -0.78 -7.33 -11.16
C TYR A 5 -0.38 -6.75 -9.79
N SER A 6 0.89 -6.37 -9.66
CA SER A 6 1.39 -5.68 -8.47
C SER A 6 0.70 -4.34 -8.26
N THR A 7 0.52 -3.54 -9.32
CA THR A 7 -0.20 -2.25 -9.24
C THR A 7 -1.67 -2.45 -8.88
N MET A 8 -2.36 -3.42 -9.48
CA MET A 8 -3.74 -3.75 -9.13
C MET A 8 -3.87 -4.17 -7.67
N PHE A 9 -2.96 -5.02 -7.21
CA PHE A 9 -2.90 -5.47 -5.82
C PHE A 9 -2.67 -4.31 -4.85
N THR A 10 -1.69 -3.44 -5.11
CA THR A 10 -1.38 -2.29 -4.25
C THR A 10 -2.53 -1.29 -4.20
N ALA A 11 -3.16 -0.99 -5.34
CA ALA A 11 -4.32 -0.10 -5.38
C ALA A 11 -5.50 -0.66 -4.58
N ALA A 12 -5.77 -1.97 -4.70
CA ALA A 12 -6.80 -2.65 -3.92
C ALA A 12 -6.45 -2.66 -2.42
N ALA A 13 -5.18 -2.90 -2.06
CA ALA A 13 -4.73 -2.88 -0.66
C ALA A 13 -4.96 -1.51 -0.01
N ILE A 14 -4.60 -0.42 -0.69
CA ILE A 14 -4.84 0.95 -0.20
C ILE A 14 -6.35 1.20 -0.01
N ALA A 15 -7.19 0.76 -0.96
CA ALA A 15 -8.63 0.96 -0.91
C ALA A 15 -9.32 0.14 0.21
N VAL A 16 -8.81 -1.05 0.51
CA VAL A 16 -9.37 -1.97 1.53
C VAL A 16 -8.89 -1.61 2.93
N ALA A 17 -7.69 -1.07 3.07
CA ALA A 17 -7.06 -0.81 4.37
C ALA A 17 -7.95 -0.07 5.40
N PRO A 18 -8.75 0.95 5.02
CA PRO A 18 -9.59 1.68 6.00
C PRO A 18 -10.77 0.89 6.55
N VAL A 19 -11.14 -0.25 5.95
CA VAL A 19 -12.39 -0.97 6.27
C VAL A 19 -12.18 -2.37 6.84
N VAL A 20 -10.94 -2.77 7.09
CA VAL A 20 -10.61 -4.06 7.72
C VAL A 20 -9.96 -3.86 9.09
N THR A 21 -10.04 -4.89 9.93
CA THR A 21 -9.51 -4.86 11.29
C THR A 21 -8.17 -5.60 11.39
N ASP A 22 -8.04 -6.72 10.67
CA ASP A 22 -6.78 -7.48 10.62
C ASP A 22 -5.93 -6.99 9.43
N PRO A 23 -4.66 -6.59 9.65
CA PRO A 23 -3.78 -6.17 8.57
C PRO A 23 -3.59 -7.21 7.47
N LEU A 24 -3.67 -8.51 7.77
CA LEU A 24 -3.56 -9.56 6.75
C LEU A 24 -4.77 -9.61 5.82
N ASP A 25 -5.95 -9.21 6.30
CA ASP A 25 -7.16 -9.14 5.47
C ASP A 25 -7.03 -8.11 4.35
N ILE A 26 -6.25 -7.04 4.55
CA ILE A 26 -5.91 -6.07 3.49
C ILE A 26 -5.43 -6.81 2.24
N PHE A 27 -4.46 -7.68 2.43
CA PHE A 27 -3.78 -8.37 1.35
C PHE A 27 -4.57 -9.59 0.84
N ALA A 28 -5.30 -10.26 1.72
CA ALA A 28 -6.18 -11.37 1.33
C ALA A 28 -7.31 -10.87 0.40
N VAL A 29 -7.90 -9.72 0.69
CA VAL A 29 -8.91 -9.09 -0.17
C VAL A 29 -8.27 -8.53 -1.44
N ALA A 30 -7.14 -7.83 -1.35
CA ALA A 30 -6.44 -7.28 -2.52
C ALA A 30 -6.03 -8.39 -3.51
N LEU A 31 -5.70 -9.58 -3.02
CA LEU A 31 -5.32 -10.72 -3.85
C LEU A 31 -6.46 -11.23 -4.75
N GLN A 32 -7.72 -10.95 -4.41
CA GLN A 32 -8.88 -11.34 -5.22
C GLN A 32 -8.93 -10.61 -6.57
N PHE A 33 -8.24 -9.47 -6.69
CA PHE A 33 -8.12 -8.72 -7.94
C PHE A 33 -6.99 -9.19 -8.84
N VAL A 34 -6.22 -10.20 -8.39
CA VAL A 34 -5.07 -10.74 -9.13
C VAL A 34 -5.44 -12.09 -9.75
N PRO A 35 -5.12 -12.34 -11.04
CA PRO A 35 -5.39 -13.65 -11.64
C PRO A 35 -4.74 -14.82 -10.89
N THR A 36 -5.53 -15.78 -10.46
CA THR A 36 -5.12 -16.91 -9.59
C THR A 36 -4.02 -17.79 -10.19
N ARG A 37 -3.93 -17.86 -11.54
CA ARG A 37 -2.89 -18.61 -12.25
C ARG A 37 -1.57 -17.85 -12.39
N SER A 38 -1.50 -16.58 -11.96
CA SER A 38 -0.29 -15.78 -12.08
C SER A 38 0.79 -16.21 -11.08
N ARG A 39 2.05 -15.98 -11.46
CA ARG A 39 3.18 -16.18 -10.55
C ARG A 39 3.08 -15.25 -9.34
N PHE A 40 2.66 -14.01 -9.59
CA PHE A 40 2.50 -13.01 -8.53
C PHE A 40 1.49 -13.47 -7.48
N TYR A 41 0.30 -13.97 -7.90
CA TYR A 41 -0.70 -14.52 -6.99
C TYR A 41 -0.12 -15.58 -6.05
N ARG A 42 0.61 -16.56 -6.62
CA ARG A 42 1.19 -17.66 -5.83
C ARG A 42 2.20 -17.17 -4.80
N ILE A 43 3.01 -16.17 -5.16
CA ILE A 43 4.01 -15.59 -4.24
C ILE A 43 3.34 -14.80 -3.13
N VAL A 44 2.31 -14.02 -3.42
CA VAL A 44 1.54 -13.29 -2.40
C VAL A 44 0.82 -14.26 -1.45
N ALA A 45 0.15 -15.27 -1.98
CA ALA A 45 -0.55 -16.27 -1.16
C ALA A 45 0.42 -17.02 -0.23
N ASP A 46 1.58 -17.37 -0.73
CA ASP A 46 2.63 -18.01 0.04
C ASP A 46 3.24 -17.08 1.10
N SER A 47 3.46 -15.81 0.75
CA SER A 47 3.93 -14.80 1.71
C SER A 47 2.92 -14.55 2.83
N LEU A 48 1.63 -14.52 2.52
CA LEU A 48 0.56 -14.42 3.53
C LEU A 48 0.64 -15.58 4.53
N THR A 49 0.83 -16.81 4.05
CA THR A 49 1.00 -17.99 4.92
C THR A 49 2.23 -17.85 5.80
N MET A 50 3.38 -17.49 5.22
CA MET A 50 4.63 -17.35 5.98
C MET A 50 4.54 -16.28 7.06
N VAL A 51 3.90 -15.14 6.77
CA VAL A 51 3.74 -14.03 7.73
C VAL A 51 2.69 -14.37 8.79
N HIS A 52 1.59 -15.05 8.41
CA HIS A 52 0.62 -15.53 9.38
C HIS A 52 1.26 -16.43 10.45
N ASP A 53 2.14 -17.33 10.03
CA ASP A 53 2.80 -18.30 10.89
C ASP A 53 4.07 -17.73 11.59
N ALA A 54 4.44 -16.49 11.30
CA ALA A 54 5.59 -15.84 11.90
C ALA A 54 5.30 -15.39 13.34
N THR A 55 6.28 -15.58 14.22
CA THR A 55 6.19 -15.21 15.64
C THR A 55 6.44 -13.73 15.90
N ASP A 56 7.23 -13.11 15.05
CA ASP A 56 7.58 -11.69 15.11
C ASP A 56 8.05 -11.19 13.74
N TRP A 57 8.36 -9.89 13.66
CA TRP A 57 8.78 -9.23 12.44
C TRP A 57 10.08 -9.81 11.84
N LEU A 58 11.07 -10.19 12.69
CA LEU A 58 12.34 -10.75 12.23
C LEU A 58 12.15 -12.17 11.70
N ASP A 59 11.34 -12.99 12.36
CA ASP A 59 10.99 -14.33 11.88
C ASP A 59 10.26 -14.24 10.52
N GLY A 60 9.31 -13.33 10.39
CA GLY A 60 8.61 -13.09 9.12
C GLY A 60 9.57 -12.68 8.00
N TYR A 61 10.49 -11.75 8.28
CA TYR A 61 11.53 -11.37 7.33
C TYR A 61 12.42 -12.55 6.94
N ALA A 62 12.91 -13.32 7.91
CA ALA A 62 13.79 -14.46 7.65
C ALA A 62 13.13 -15.52 6.75
N ARG A 63 11.85 -15.81 6.95
CA ARG A 63 11.08 -16.74 6.12
C ARG A 63 10.94 -16.25 4.68
N ILE A 64 10.60 -14.98 4.48
CA ILE A 64 10.44 -14.38 3.16
C ILE A 64 11.78 -14.28 2.45
N HIS A 65 12.80 -13.73 3.12
CA HIS A 65 14.13 -13.59 2.56
C HIS A 65 14.72 -14.95 2.18
N GLY A 66 14.71 -15.93 3.08
CA GLY A 66 15.24 -17.26 2.82
C GLY A 66 14.59 -17.98 1.63
N LYS A 67 13.33 -17.63 1.29
CA LYS A 67 12.64 -18.23 0.15
C LYS A 67 12.79 -17.43 -1.14
N TYR A 68 12.91 -16.11 -1.06
CA TYR A 68 12.80 -15.21 -2.21
C TYR A 68 14.03 -14.34 -2.45
N GLU A 69 15.15 -14.54 -1.73
CA GLU A 69 16.39 -13.76 -1.89
C GLU A 69 17.01 -13.81 -3.30
N GLN A 70 16.69 -14.89 -4.07
CA GLN A 70 17.14 -15.00 -5.46
C GLN A 70 16.52 -13.97 -6.40
N PHE A 71 15.45 -13.28 -5.98
CA PHE A 71 14.88 -12.18 -6.76
C PHE A 71 15.58 -10.89 -6.35
N SER A 72 16.14 -10.19 -7.35
CA SER A 72 16.77 -8.89 -7.12
C SER A 72 15.72 -7.83 -6.71
N HIS A 73 16.21 -6.75 -6.11
CA HIS A 73 15.41 -5.54 -5.89
C HIS A 73 14.72 -5.09 -7.20
N CYS A 74 13.61 -4.42 -7.11
CA CYS A 74 12.73 -4.01 -8.21
C CYS A 74 12.02 -5.18 -8.93
N GLN A 75 12.01 -6.40 -8.39
CA GLN A 75 11.27 -7.53 -8.97
C GLN A 75 9.93 -7.82 -8.28
N VAL A 76 9.51 -7.05 -7.33
CA VAL A 76 8.25 -7.09 -6.56
C VAL A 76 7.97 -8.40 -5.79
N TYR A 77 8.74 -9.44 -5.95
CA TYR A 77 8.42 -10.77 -5.40
C TYR A 77 8.79 -10.91 -3.93
N GLN A 78 10.04 -10.62 -3.57
CA GLN A 78 10.44 -10.57 -2.17
C GLN A 78 9.78 -9.37 -1.48
N GLU A 79 9.73 -8.25 -2.18
CA GLU A 79 9.26 -6.96 -1.67
C GLU A 79 7.79 -6.98 -1.26
N VAL A 80 6.92 -7.68 -2.00
CA VAL A 80 5.52 -7.82 -1.58
C VAL A 80 5.40 -8.64 -0.31
N GLY A 81 6.26 -9.64 -0.10
CA GLY A 81 6.33 -10.41 1.14
C GLY A 81 6.76 -9.55 2.33
N THR A 82 7.82 -8.74 2.16
CA THR A 82 8.27 -7.80 3.21
C THR A 82 7.24 -6.73 3.52
N LEU A 83 6.45 -6.28 2.53
CA LEU A 83 5.33 -5.37 2.74
C LEU A 83 4.24 -6.00 3.61
N ILE A 84 3.84 -7.24 3.33
CA ILE A 84 2.87 -7.99 4.14
C ILE A 84 3.39 -8.15 5.57
N ASN A 85 4.66 -8.52 5.72
CA ASN A 85 5.31 -8.65 7.02
C ASN A 85 5.31 -7.34 7.81
N THR A 86 5.61 -6.23 7.14
CA THR A 86 5.56 -4.88 7.74
C THR A 86 4.18 -4.57 8.29
N LEU A 87 3.13 -4.72 7.51
CA LEU A 87 1.75 -4.39 7.91
C LEU A 87 1.28 -5.25 9.10
N ARG A 88 1.67 -6.52 9.11
CA ARG A 88 1.32 -7.47 10.18
C ARG A 88 1.85 -7.03 11.55
N PHE A 89 3.07 -6.49 11.59
CA PHE A 89 3.79 -6.19 12.82
C PHE A 89 3.98 -4.69 13.08
N ALA A 90 3.40 -3.80 12.28
CA ALA A 90 3.47 -2.37 12.51
C ALA A 90 2.55 -1.92 13.66
N GLU A 91 3.09 -1.11 14.56
CA GLU A 91 2.36 -0.51 15.69
C GLU A 91 1.88 0.92 15.38
N SER A 92 2.48 1.55 14.38
CA SER A 92 2.12 2.87 13.88
C SER A 92 2.60 3.05 12.45
N VAL A 93 2.20 4.15 11.80
CA VAL A 93 2.67 4.47 10.43
C VAL A 93 4.20 4.62 10.41
N GLY A 94 4.76 5.39 11.35
CA GLY A 94 6.20 5.61 11.42
C GLY A 94 7.01 4.35 11.74
N ASP A 95 6.53 3.51 12.67
CA ASP A 95 7.13 2.22 12.98
C ASP A 95 7.12 1.30 11.77
N GLY A 96 6.00 1.21 11.06
CA GLY A 96 5.89 0.39 9.86
C GLY A 96 6.79 0.86 8.73
N ILE A 97 6.90 2.18 8.49
CA ILE A 97 7.86 2.71 7.51
C ILE A 97 9.29 2.30 7.87
N CYS A 98 9.69 2.44 9.16
CA CYS A 98 11.02 2.02 9.62
C CYS A 98 11.24 0.51 9.42
N LYS A 99 10.27 -0.32 9.77
CA LYS A 99 10.33 -1.77 9.54
C LYS A 99 10.49 -2.10 8.05
N GLN A 100 9.72 -1.44 7.18
CA GLN A 100 9.80 -1.69 5.73
C GLN A 100 11.17 -1.35 5.17
N VAL A 101 11.70 -0.16 5.45
CA VAL A 101 12.99 0.25 4.88
C VAL A 101 14.17 -0.54 5.45
N SER A 102 14.05 -1.04 6.70
CA SER A 102 15.06 -1.87 7.34
C SER A 102 15.18 -3.26 6.73
N GLN A 103 14.18 -3.73 5.98
CA GLN A 103 14.22 -5.00 5.26
C GLN A 103 15.04 -4.93 3.95
N GLY A 104 15.47 -3.76 3.53
CA GLY A 104 16.31 -3.57 2.34
C GLY A 104 15.53 -3.64 1.03
N ASN A 105 16.20 -4.09 -0.03
CA ASN A 105 15.71 -4.11 -1.41
C ASN A 105 15.37 -2.70 -1.95
N ASP A 106 14.25 -2.52 -2.62
CA ASP A 106 13.75 -1.22 -3.11
C ASP A 106 13.09 -0.45 -1.95
N ALA A 107 13.91 0.03 -1.01
CA ALA A 107 13.47 0.56 0.26
C ALA A 107 12.67 1.86 0.13
N ASP A 108 12.97 2.73 -0.83
CA ASP A 108 12.28 3.99 -1.07
C ASP A 108 10.88 3.76 -1.66
N SER A 109 10.74 2.95 -2.71
CA SER A 109 9.45 2.65 -3.34
C SER A 109 8.54 1.88 -2.40
N TYR A 110 9.07 0.87 -1.69
CA TYR A 110 8.27 0.07 -0.77
C TYR A 110 8.03 0.77 0.56
N GLY A 111 8.95 1.63 1.01
CA GLY A 111 8.71 2.54 2.13
C GLY A 111 7.54 3.50 1.86
N ALA A 112 7.49 4.08 0.65
CA ALA A 112 6.36 4.91 0.22
C ALA A 112 5.06 4.11 0.12
N THR A 113 5.10 2.89 -0.44
CA THR A 113 3.94 2.00 -0.56
C THR A 113 3.42 1.58 0.82
N ALA A 114 4.31 1.18 1.73
CA ALA A 114 3.97 0.85 3.11
C ALA A 114 3.32 2.05 3.81
N GLY A 115 3.92 3.24 3.69
CA GLY A 115 3.36 4.47 4.26
C GLY A 115 1.96 4.78 3.76
N ALA A 116 1.67 4.57 2.48
CA ALA A 116 0.34 4.77 1.91
C ALA A 116 -0.70 3.78 2.48
N ILE A 117 -0.37 2.48 2.58
CA ILE A 117 -1.28 1.47 3.13
C ILE A 117 -1.44 1.66 4.65
N LEU A 118 -0.35 1.89 5.37
CA LEU A 118 -0.38 2.13 6.82
C LEU A 118 -1.18 3.38 7.18
N GLY A 119 -0.98 4.48 6.43
CA GLY A 119 -1.74 5.71 6.62
C GLY A 119 -3.24 5.51 6.39
N SER A 120 -3.61 4.68 5.39
CA SER A 120 -5.00 4.31 5.14
C SER A 120 -5.57 3.39 6.22
N TYR A 121 -4.77 2.47 6.75
CA TYR A 121 -5.18 1.50 7.77
C TYR A 121 -5.34 2.13 9.16
N PHE A 122 -4.31 2.84 9.63
CA PHE A 122 -4.32 3.45 10.95
C PHE A 122 -5.15 4.75 11.00
N GLY A 123 -5.23 5.47 9.89
CA GLY A 123 -5.94 6.73 9.82
C GLY A 123 -5.22 7.92 10.50
N PRO A 124 -5.94 9.04 10.72
CA PRO A 124 -5.36 10.26 11.31
C PRO A 124 -4.86 10.04 12.74
N GLY A 125 -3.74 10.68 13.08
CA GLY A 125 -3.16 10.66 14.43
C GLY A 125 -2.16 9.54 14.70
N TYR A 126 -1.97 8.60 13.77
CA TYR A 126 -0.98 7.52 13.89
C TYR A 126 0.37 7.81 13.21
N LEU A 127 0.52 8.99 12.63
CA LEU A 127 1.78 9.50 12.09
C LEU A 127 2.27 10.65 12.98
N ASP A 128 3.46 10.50 13.54
CA ASP A 128 4.12 11.51 14.37
C ASP A 128 4.45 12.76 13.53
N ASP A 129 4.22 13.95 14.08
CA ASP A 129 4.45 15.23 13.41
C ASP A 129 5.88 15.41 12.88
N ARG A 130 6.88 14.75 13.50
CA ARG A 130 8.27 14.74 13.01
C ARG A 130 8.42 14.26 11.56
N TRP A 131 7.48 13.46 11.07
CA TRP A 131 7.48 12.99 9.68
C TRP A 131 6.95 14.04 8.71
N LEU A 132 6.06 14.91 9.16
CA LEU A 132 5.42 15.94 8.33
C LEU A 132 6.11 17.30 8.46
N ALA A 133 6.64 17.62 9.63
CA ALA A 133 7.26 18.92 9.90
C ALA A 133 8.35 19.34 8.90
N PRO A 134 9.25 18.45 8.42
CA PRO A 134 10.28 18.83 7.44
C PRO A 134 9.73 19.27 6.08
N PHE A 135 8.49 18.92 5.75
CA PHE A 135 7.86 19.29 4.47
C PHE A 135 7.27 20.70 4.49
N ASP A 136 7.01 21.27 5.66
CA ASP A 136 6.34 22.57 5.79
C ASP A 136 5.12 22.67 4.86
N ASP A 137 4.25 21.67 4.94
CA ASP A 137 3.07 21.48 4.07
C ASP A 137 3.36 21.43 2.55
N THR A 138 4.62 21.28 2.14
CA THR A 138 5.01 21.38 0.72
C THR A 138 5.69 20.09 0.25
N ILE A 139 5.14 19.46 -0.80
CA ILE A 139 5.81 18.40 -1.54
C ILE A 139 6.25 18.88 -2.92
N ARG A 140 7.43 18.42 -3.35
CA ARG A 140 7.95 18.64 -4.69
C ARG A 140 7.88 17.36 -5.50
N THR A 141 7.42 17.49 -6.73
CA THR A 141 7.24 16.34 -7.63
C THR A 141 7.99 16.57 -8.95
N SER A 142 8.29 15.49 -9.67
CA SER A 142 8.81 15.53 -11.03
C SER A 142 7.74 15.62 -12.11
N ILE A 143 6.47 15.80 -11.73
CA ILE A 143 5.36 15.96 -12.66
C ILE A 143 5.39 17.37 -13.24
N ALA A 144 5.64 17.51 -14.54
CA ALA A 144 5.90 18.78 -15.20
C ALA A 144 4.82 19.86 -14.98
N THR A 145 3.54 19.46 -14.90
CA THR A 145 2.41 20.38 -14.69
C THR A 145 2.05 20.58 -13.21
N GLN A 146 2.76 19.88 -12.29
CA GLN A 146 2.44 19.83 -10.87
C GLN A 146 3.74 19.78 -10.05
N PRO A 147 4.68 20.73 -10.21
CA PRO A 147 6.00 20.65 -9.61
C PRO A 147 6.00 20.79 -8.08
N GLU A 148 4.95 21.42 -7.53
CA GLU A 148 4.82 21.67 -6.09
C GLU A 148 3.36 21.61 -5.66
N TRP A 149 3.10 20.98 -4.51
CA TRP A 149 1.78 20.87 -3.92
C TRP A 149 1.82 21.07 -2.40
N SER A 150 0.73 21.61 -1.85
CA SER A 150 0.44 21.56 -0.42
C SER A 150 -0.10 20.18 -0.05
N LEU A 151 0.50 19.52 0.96
CA LEU A 151 0.04 18.25 1.49
C LEU A 151 -1.37 18.30 2.03
N SER A 152 -1.69 19.35 2.80
CA SER A 152 -3.01 19.54 3.39
C SER A 152 -4.09 19.75 2.33
N LYS A 153 -3.83 20.55 1.30
CA LYS A 153 -4.75 20.73 0.17
C LYS A 153 -4.95 19.47 -0.63
N LEU A 154 -3.87 18.68 -0.83
CA LEU A 154 -3.97 17.39 -1.54
C LEU A 154 -4.82 16.41 -0.74
N ALA A 155 -4.60 16.29 0.56
CA ALA A 155 -5.39 15.44 1.45
C ALA A 155 -6.87 15.83 1.44
N HIS A 156 -7.19 17.14 1.51
CA HIS A 156 -8.56 17.63 1.43
C HIS A 156 -9.23 17.25 0.10
N ARG A 157 -8.55 17.47 -1.03
CA ARG A 157 -9.08 17.07 -2.36
C ARG A 157 -9.31 15.58 -2.49
N MET A 158 -8.42 14.75 -1.90
CA MET A 158 -8.61 13.30 -1.86
C MET A 158 -9.83 12.90 -1.04
N GLY A 159 -10.08 13.58 0.09
CA GLY A 159 -11.28 13.38 0.91
C GLY A 159 -12.59 13.69 0.21
N GLU A 160 -12.59 14.59 -0.79
CA GLU A 160 -13.77 14.94 -1.59
C GLU A 160 -14.06 13.94 -2.72
N LEU A 161 -13.10 13.05 -3.07
CA LEU A 161 -13.25 12.15 -4.21
C LEU A 161 -14.49 11.24 -4.15
N PRO A 162 -14.87 10.64 -3.01
CA PRO A 162 -16.06 9.78 -2.94
C PRO A 162 -17.34 10.50 -3.36
N GLN A 163 -17.54 11.73 -2.88
CA GLN A 163 -18.72 12.55 -3.20
C GLN A 163 -18.71 12.97 -4.68
N ARG A 164 -17.54 13.33 -5.22
CA ARG A 164 -17.40 13.71 -6.63
C ARG A 164 -17.70 12.53 -7.55
N ILE A 165 -17.15 11.34 -7.26
CA ILE A 165 -17.41 10.14 -8.04
C ILE A 165 -18.88 9.75 -7.98
N ALA A 166 -19.52 9.81 -6.80
CA ALA A 166 -20.94 9.52 -6.66
C ALA A 166 -21.80 10.48 -7.49
N ALA A 167 -21.49 11.78 -7.47
CA ALA A 167 -22.21 12.79 -8.28
C ALA A 167 -22.03 12.56 -9.79
N GLU A 168 -20.81 12.21 -10.23
CA GLU A 168 -20.55 11.90 -11.64
C GLU A 168 -21.28 10.65 -12.12
N LEU A 169 -21.39 9.61 -11.28
CA LEU A 169 -22.12 8.38 -11.60
C LEU A 169 -23.63 8.66 -11.71
N ALA A 170 -24.21 9.39 -10.76
CA ALA A 170 -25.61 9.78 -10.80
C ALA A 170 -25.96 10.58 -12.05
N ALA A 171 -25.13 11.56 -12.43
CA ALA A 171 -25.33 12.35 -13.65
C ALA A 171 -25.27 11.51 -14.94
N ARG A 172 -24.43 10.47 -14.96
CA ARG A 172 -24.38 9.52 -16.09
C ARG A 172 -25.63 8.66 -16.20
N GLU A 173 -26.15 8.17 -15.08
CA GLU A 173 -27.37 7.37 -15.04
C GLU A 173 -28.58 8.20 -15.54
N GLU A 174 -28.71 9.44 -15.10
CA GLU A 174 -29.75 10.36 -15.59
C GLU A 174 -29.66 10.62 -17.09
N SER A 175 -28.43 10.72 -17.65
CA SER A 175 -28.22 10.97 -19.08
C SER A 175 -28.58 9.75 -19.95
N VAL A 176 -28.45 8.54 -19.43
CA VAL A 176 -28.79 7.28 -20.15
C VAL A 176 -30.29 6.98 -20.01
N GLY A 177 -30.94 7.37 -18.91
CA GLY A 177 -32.38 7.15 -18.70
C GLY A 177 -33.28 8.08 -19.52
N ASN A 178 -32.73 9.11 -20.16
CA ASN A 178 -33.45 10.09 -20.99
C ASN A 178 -33.36 9.80 -22.53
N VAL A 179 -32.88 8.64 -22.95
CA VAL A 179 -32.84 8.15 -24.33
C VAL A 179 -33.83 7.01 -24.49
#